data_83847b7415b5f4310f0094ff4a91c9db
#
_entry.id   83847b7415b5f4310f0094ff4a91c9db
#
_cell.length_a   1.000
_cell.length_b   1.000
_cell.length_c   1.000
_cell.angle_alpha   90.00
_cell.angle_beta   90.00
_cell.angle_gamma   90.00
#
_symmetry.space_group_name_H-M   'P 1'
#
loop_
_entity.id
_entity.type
_entity.pdbx_description
1 polymer ?
#
loop_
_entity_poly.entity_id
_entity_poly.type
_entity_poly.pdbx_seq_one_letter_code
_entity_poly.pdbx_strand_id
1 'polypeptide(L)'
;MVDKLVRFLKKKPLSIPNFEKLTDNIYPNLGWEERFELLKLQGLPLIKRKNKIYLKTAFTPFWEGEYCIVDIEVTHSKPSEGQIIEIGAVVIRNGKMAEEFSSLIYAPSV
;
A
#
# COMPACT_ATOMS: atom_id res chain seq x y z
N MET A 1 13.89 4.56 -0.75
CA MET A 1 14.35 3.83 -1.93
C MET A 1 13.25 3.73 -2.98
N VAL A 2 12.05 3.32 -2.61
CA VAL A 2 10.92 3.31 -3.57
C VAL A 2 10.29 4.68 -3.79
N ASP A 3 10.63 5.65 -2.99
CA ASP A 3 10.00 6.99 -3.02
C ASP A 3 10.16 7.68 -4.38
N LYS A 4 11.32 7.54 -4.99
CA LYS A 4 11.58 8.14 -6.31
C LYS A 4 10.72 7.47 -7.39
N LEU A 5 10.63 6.14 -7.35
CA LEU A 5 9.79 5.36 -8.26
C LEU A 5 8.33 5.79 -8.15
N VAL A 6 7.80 5.85 -6.93
CA VAL A 6 6.41 6.25 -6.67
C VAL A 6 6.16 7.67 -7.17
N ARG A 7 7.11 8.57 -6.94
CA ARG A 7 7.00 9.96 -7.38
C ARG A 7 6.82 10.08 -8.89
N PHE A 8 7.61 9.31 -9.66
CA PHE A 8 7.47 9.28 -11.11
C PHE A 8 6.16 8.62 -11.55
N LEU A 9 5.79 7.51 -10.92
CA LEU A 9 4.57 6.78 -11.28
C LEU A 9 3.29 7.54 -10.95
N LYS A 10 3.31 8.44 -9.98
CA LYS A 10 2.17 9.31 -9.70
C LYS A 10 1.89 10.28 -10.84
N LYS A 11 2.91 10.65 -11.60
CA LYS A 11 2.77 11.62 -12.68
C LYS A 11 2.35 10.98 -13.99
N LYS A 12 2.95 9.84 -14.33
CA LYS A 12 2.68 9.13 -15.59
C LYS A 12 3.18 7.70 -15.53
N PRO A 13 2.65 6.82 -16.40
CA PRO A 13 3.18 5.48 -16.53
C PRO A 13 4.64 5.49 -16.97
N LEU A 14 5.36 4.44 -16.61
CA LEU A 14 6.75 4.27 -17.01
C LEU A 14 6.88 3.19 -18.08
N SER A 15 7.74 3.43 -19.05
CA SER A 15 8.18 2.38 -19.98
C SER A 15 8.98 1.34 -19.20
N ILE A 16 9.09 0.13 -19.72
CA ILE A 16 9.88 -0.93 -19.07
C ILE A 16 11.35 -0.50 -18.90
N PRO A 17 12.03 0.08 -19.90
CA PRO A 17 13.40 0.55 -19.70
C PRO A 17 13.53 1.60 -18.59
N ASN A 18 12.58 2.52 -18.48
CA ASN A 18 12.61 3.52 -17.42
C ASN A 18 12.34 2.91 -16.05
N PHE A 19 11.45 1.93 -15.98
CA PHE A 19 11.21 1.19 -14.76
C PHE A 19 12.46 0.45 -14.30
N GLU A 20 13.16 -0.20 -15.23
CA GLU A 20 14.42 -0.86 -14.90
C GLU A 20 15.45 0.12 -14.34
N LYS A 21 15.59 1.27 -15.01
CA LYS A 21 16.54 2.30 -14.61
C LYS A 21 16.24 2.82 -13.20
N LEU A 22 14.97 3.08 -12.90
CA LEU A 22 14.57 3.61 -11.59
C LEU A 22 14.62 2.57 -10.47
N THR A 23 14.61 1.29 -10.80
CA THR A 23 14.66 0.21 -9.81
C THR A 23 16.03 -0.44 -9.67
N ASP A 24 17.02 -0.02 -10.45
CA ASP A 24 18.38 -0.59 -10.39
C ASP A 24 19.00 -0.47 -8.99
N ASN A 25 18.71 0.59 -8.27
CA ASN A 25 19.23 0.79 -6.91
C ASN A 25 18.57 -0.14 -5.89
N ILE A 26 17.40 -0.65 -6.19
CA ILE A 26 16.63 -1.50 -5.28
C ILE A 26 16.97 -2.97 -5.50
N TYR A 27 16.97 -3.39 -6.77
CA TYR A 27 17.20 -4.78 -7.15
C TYR A 27 18.17 -4.86 -8.34
N PRO A 28 19.48 -4.60 -8.13
CA PRO A 28 20.41 -4.46 -9.26
C PRO A 28 20.65 -5.74 -10.06
N ASN A 29 20.39 -6.91 -9.48
CA ASN A 29 20.70 -8.22 -10.11
C ASN A 29 19.48 -8.93 -10.65
N LEU A 30 18.32 -8.28 -10.68
CA LEU A 30 17.08 -8.91 -11.13
C LEU A 30 16.59 -8.27 -12.43
N GLY A 31 15.86 -9.05 -13.22
CA GLY A 31 15.14 -8.53 -14.38
C GLY A 31 13.93 -7.68 -13.96
N TRP A 32 13.37 -6.90 -14.88
CA TRP A 32 12.25 -6.02 -14.56
C TRP A 32 11.01 -6.79 -14.07
N GLU A 33 10.77 -7.98 -14.61
CA GLU A 33 9.61 -8.80 -14.23
C GLU A 33 9.68 -9.24 -12.77
N GLU A 34 10.85 -9.67 -12.33
CA GLU A 34 11.07 -10.06 -10.95
C GLU A 34 10.96 -8.86 -10.01
N ARG A 35 11.51 -7.72 -10.41
CA ARG A 35 11.40 -6.47 -9.65
C ARG A 35 9.94 -6.06 -9.49
N PHE A 36 9.18 -6.16 -10.57
CA PHE A 36 7.75 -5.84 -10.60
C PHE A 36 6.98 -6.70 -9.59
N GLU A 37 7.20 -8.01 -9.61
CA GLU A 37 6.53 -8.93 -8.70
C GLU A 37 6.93 -8.71 -7.24
N LEU A 38 8.20 -8.46 -6.97
CA LEU A 38 8.67 -8.18 -5.61
C LEU A 38 8.08 -6.88 -5.04
N LEU A 39 8.00 -5.84 -5.85
CA LEU A 39 7.40 -4.58 -5.43
C LEU A 39 5.90 -4.72 -5.16
N LYS A 40 5.20 -5.52 -5.96
CA LYS A 40 3.79 -5.84 -5.70
C LYS A 40 3.63 -6.57 -4.37
N LEU A 41 4.49 -7.54 -4.09
CA LEU A 41 4.47 -8.27 -2.82
C LEU A 41 4.71 -7.37 -1.62
N GLN A 42 5.46 -6.29 -1.80
CA GLN A 42 5.69 -5.30 -0.75
C GLN A 42 4.54 -4.31 -0.59
N GLY A 43 3.49 -4.46 -1.37
CA GLY A 43 2.29 -3.64 -1.25
C GLY A 43 2.15 -2.52 -2.27
N LEU A 44 3.06 -2.42 -3.24
CA LEU A 44 2.96 -1.40 -4.27
C LEU A 44 1.95 -1.84 -5.34
N PRO A 45 0.84 -1.10 -5.54
CA PRO A 45 -0.22 -1.53 -6.47
C PRO A 45 0.16 -1.24 -7.94
N LEU A 46 1.07 -2.04 -8.47
CA LEU A 46 1.56 -1.91 -9.84
C LEU A 46 0.73 -2.74 -10.79
N ILE A 47 0.47 -2.20 -11.99
CA ILE A 47 -0.12 -2.94 -13.09
C ILE A 47 0.68 -2.67 -14.36
N LYS A 48 0.67 -3.65 -15.27
CA LYS A 48 1.34 -3.53 -16.57
C LYS A 48 0.29 -3.59 -17.68
N ARG A 49 0.37 -2.63 -18.62
CA ARG A 49 -0.47 -2.61 -19.83
C ARG A 49 0.35 -2.09 -21.00
N LYS A 50 0.36 -2.80 -22.12
CA LYS A 50 1.00 -2.36 -23.38
C LYS A 50 2.44 -1.87 -23.17
N ASN A 51 3.27 -2.65 -22.49
CA ASN A 51 4.67 -2.34 -22.23
C ASN A 51 4.91 -1.10 -21.37
N LYS A 52 3.90 -0.71 -20.59
CA LYS A 52 4.03 0.36 -19.60
C LYS A 52 3.61 -0.12 -18.23
N ILE A 53 4.24 0.42 -17.20
CA ILE A 53 3.95 0.11 -15.81
C ILE A 53 3.25 1.31 -15.19
N TYR A 54 2.13 1.04 -14.51
CA TYR A 54 1.26 2.04 -13.90
C TYR A 54 1.19 1.80 -12.40
N LEU A 55 1.07 2.89 -11.67
CA LEU A 55 0.61 2.82 -10.27
C LEU A 55 -0.92 2.89 -10.33
N LYS A 56 -1.58 1.77 -10.02
CA LYS A 56 -3.04 1.65 -10.16
C LYS A 56 -3.79 2.78 -9.46
N THR A 57 -3.39 3.09 -8.23
CA THR A 57 -4.08 4.09 -7.41
C THR A 57 -3.96 5.51 -7.95
N ALA A 58 -2.91 5.83 -8.70
CA ALA A 58 -2.72 7.15 -9.29
C ALA A 58 -3.69 7.45 -10.43
N PHE A 59 -4.27 6.41 -11.03
CA PHE A 59 -5.18 6.55 -12.18
C PHE A 59 -6.57 5.99 -11.89
N THR A 60 -6.88 5.76 -10.60
CA THR A 60 -8.21 5.33 -10.16
C THR A 60 -8.90 6.53 -9.52
N PRO A 61 -10.10 6.93 -9.98
CA PRO A 61 -10.84 7.99 -9.32
C PRO A 61 -11.08 7.64 -7.84
N PHE A 62 -11.08 8.67 -6.99
CA PHE A 62 -11.23 8.47 -5.55
C PHE A 62 -12.44 7.59 -5.19
N TRP A 63 -13.57 7.79 -5.85
CA TRP A 63 -14.80 7.05 -5.56
C TRP A 63 -14.80 5.61 -6.07
N GLU A 64 -13.83 5.25 -6.92
CA GLU A 64 -13.66 3.88 -7.42
C GLU A 64 -12.57 3.12 -6.67
N GLY A 65 -11.86 3.81 -5.78
CA GLY A 65 -10.78 3.22 -5.02
C GLY A 65 -11.26 2.24 -3.97
N GLU A 66 -10.33 1.43 -3.50
CA GLU A 66 -10.54 0.52 -2.38
C GLU A 66 -9.74 1.04 -1.19
N TYR A 67 -10.41 1.20 -0.05
CA TYR A 67 -9.81 1.79 1.14
C TYR A 67 -10.05 0.92 2.35
N CYS A 68 -9.06 0.83 3.22
CA CYS A 68 -9.21 0.23 4.53
C CYS A 68 -9.00 1.32 5.58
N ILE A 69 -10.04 1.59 6.35
CA ILE A 69 -9.99 2.57 7.43
C ILE A 69 -9.84 1.79 8.74
N VAL A 70 -8.79 2.09 9.48
CA VAL A 70 -8.46 1.38 10.72
C VAL A 70 -8.55 2.34 11.89
N ASP A 71 -9.21 1.90 12.96
CA ASP A 71 -9.30 2.63 14.22
C ASP A 71 -8.81 1.74 15.33
N ILE A 72 -8.05 2.30 16.28
CA ILE A 72 -7.55 1.56 17.42
C ILE A 72 -7.87 2.28 18.71
N GLU A 73 -8.22 1.52 19.75
CA GLU A 73 -8.39 2.01 21.11
C GLU A 73 -7.16 1.60 21.91
N VAL A 74 -6.64 2.51 22.73
CA VAL A 74 -5.43 2.26 23.52
C VAL A 74 -5.68 2.61 24.98
N THR A 75 -4.89 2.03 25.88
CA THR A 75 -5.01 2.26 27.32
C THR A 75 -4.36 3.57 27.76
N HIS A 76 -3.46 4.13 26.93
CA HIS A 76 -2.68 5.30 27.29
C HIS A 76 -2.36 6.14 26.05
N SER A 77 -2.27 7.45 26.22
CA SER A 77 -1.99 8.36 25.10
C SER A 77 -0.55 8.28 24.60
N LYS A 78 0.38 7.81 25.44
CA LYS A 78 1.78 7.66 25.04
C LYS A 78 2.03 6.26 24.50
N PRO A 79 2.51 6.11 23.25
CA PRO A 79 2.74 4.77 22.68
C PRO A 79 3.68 3.89 23.49
N SER A 80 4.65 4.47 24.21
CA SER A 80 5.61 3.71 25.02
C SER A 80 4.98 3.11 26.28
N GLU A 81 3.84 3.62 26.73
CA GLU A 81 3.19 3.19 27.97
C GLU A 81 1.84 2.53 27.73
N GLY A 82 1.32 2.64 26.51
CA GLY A 82 0.01 2.14 26.19
C GLY A 82 -0.01 0.74 25.62
N GLN A 83 -1.18 0.11 25.67
CA GLN A 83 -1.46 -1.15 25.02
C GLN A 83 -2.71 -0.98 24.16
N ILE A 84 -2.73 -1.66 23.02
CA ILE A 84 -3.91 -1.68 22.15
C ILE A 84 -4.92 -2.64 22.76
N ILE A 85 -6.16 -2.17 22.98
CA ILE A 85 -7.24 -2.97 23.57
C ILE A 85 -8.35 -3.29 22.58
N GLU A 86 -8.46 -2.55 21.50
CA GLU A 86 -9.45 -2.81 20.45
C GLU A 86 -8.94 -2.35 19.11
N ILE A 87 -9.25 -3.11 18.06
CA ILE A 87 -8.99 -2.74 16.67
C ILE A 87 -10.28 -2.87 15.89
N GLY A 88 -10.61 -1.81 15.13
CA GLY A 88 -11.70 -1.82 14.16
C GLY A 88 -11.17 -1.52 12.78
N ALA A 89 -11.74 -2.13 11.76
CA ALA A 89 -11.39 -1.86 10.38
C ALA A 89 -12.62 -1.94 9.49
N VAL A 90 -12.66 -1.04 8.51
CA VAL A 90 -13.74 -1.00 7.52
C VAL A 90 -13.11 -0.94 6.14
N VAL A 91 -13.56 -1.81 5.23
CA VAL A 91 -13.14 -1.78 3.83
C VAL A 91 -14.24 -1.10 3.02
N ILE A 92 -13.85 -0.09 2.25
CA ILE A 92 -14.75 0.67 1.38
C ILE A 92 -14.37 0.36 -0.07
N ARG A 93 -15.35 -0.07 -0.87
CA ARG A 93 -15.20 -0.31 -2.32
C ARG A 93 -16.29 0.44 -3.06
N ASN A 94 -15.88 1.20 -4.08
CA ASN A 94 -16.82 1.99 -4.89
C ASN A 94 -17.73 2.89 -4.04
N GLY A 95 -17.16 3.52 -3.01
CA GLY A 95 -17.90 4.42 -2.13
C GLY A 95 -18.83 3.74 -1.14
N LYS A 96 -18.80 2.41 -1.03
CA LYS A 96 -19.68 1.65 -0.15
C LYS A 96 -18.88 0.78 0.82
N MET A 97 -19.41 0.63 2.03
CA MET A 97 -18.82 -0.28 3.01
C MET A 97 -19.00 -1.71 2.54
N ALA A 98 -17.90 -2.39 2.29
CA ALA A 98 -17.89 -3.76 1.76
C ALA A 98 -17.65 -4.80 2.86
N GLU A 99 -16.77 -4.49 3.81
CA GLU A 99 -16.40 -5.40 4.89
C GLU A 99 -16.15 -4.61 6.16
N GLU A 100 -16.40 -5.24 7.27
CA GLU A 100 -16.18 -4.65 8.60
C GLU A 100 -15.57 -5.71 9.52
N PHE A 101 -14.61 -5.28 10.33
CA PHE A 101 -13.94 -6.13 11.28
C PHE A 101 -13.78 -5.37 12.58
N SER A 102 -13.97 -6.07 13.72
CA SER A 102 -13.62 -5.50 15.00
C SER A 102 -13.18 -6.62 15.94
N SER A 103 -12.22 -6.34 16.80
CA SER A 103 -11.70 -7.31 17.74
C SER A 103 -11.19 -6.64 19.01
N LEU A 104 -11.51 -7.23 20.13
CA LEU A 104 -10.89 -6.88 21.41
C LEU A 104 -9.56 -7.61 21.52
N ILE A 105 -8.60 -6.97 22.16
CA ILE A 105 -7.27 -7.53 22.38
C ILE A 105 -7.04 -7.64 23.88
N TYR A 106 -6.57 -8.80 24.31
CA TYR A 106 -6.25 -9.00 25.72
C TYR A 106 -5.04 -8.16 26.11
N ALA A 107 -5.22 -7.33 27.16
CA ALA A 107 -4.19 -6.42 27.66
C ALA A 107 -4.02 -6.63 29.16
N PRO A 108 -3.17 -7.61 29.58
CA PRO A 108 -3.11 -8.04 30.97
C PRO A 108 -2.62 -7.00 31.98
N SER A 109 -1.97 -5.94 31.51
CA SER A 109 -1.46 -4.87 32.37
C SER A 109 -2.45 -3.72 32.57
N VAL A 110 -3.65 -3.85 32.11
CA VAL A 110 -4.72 -2.83 32.27
C VAL A 110 -5.48 -3.04 33.56
#